data_a8efb184654f28e2b4be75f69696d9ca
#
_entry.id   a8efb184654f28e2b4be75f69696d9ca
#
_cell.length_a   1.000
_cell.length_b   1.000
_cell.length_c   1.000
_cell.angle_alpha   90.00
_cell.angle_beta   90.00
_cell.angle_gamma   90.00
#
_symmetry.space_group_name_H-M   'P 1'
#
loop_
_entity.id
_entity.type
_entity.pdbx_description
1 polymer ?
#
loop_
_entity_poly.entity_id
_entity_poly.type
_entity_poly.pdbx_seq_one_letter_code
_entity_poly.pdbx_strand_id
1 'polypeptide(L)'
;MLLMVATMVLAGCKGRNSAEDYYREGCQLEQQGRKGDALKAYRLAQEEGGTSPWAVEATLAMGNLQLLAGNRDDALTAFRRAFDLSQSSSDTLHMVYALRDMSRCLRSPEWIASAANCFEKADGLAQAAHLDEARADLWPEWMDVALQQGDKEQVNRLLEEIDRLERSAELGSPSASGKQEEDGVGAMWLARGRALLWLGREAEAEEALLRASESANVKTHAAATMLLSQMESGNGRYESAWLSAMECVAMMDSVNRQTVRENGDLVSSLEDQIGVERENGRLRLRLWGVALLALLAVAGVAAFFRWRMRRLQAHVVMQSRRQEEQRLAAQEQNRSQQDRLLAAFRQSAVYADCERIGQGGSGELGDDAWSQLQALLNEYADGFVNRLVVFYPKIKPAELRMCCLIRLGLGNLQISNIFHRTQQATTNARKRLFTRMFEREGTADELNQFVMSL
;
A
#
# COMPACT_ATOMS: atom_id res chain seq x y z
N MET A 1 -19.34 -2.14 27.17
CA MET A 1 -19.22 -2.63 25.80
C MET A 1 -17.77 -3.01 25.43
N LEU A 2 -16.74 -2.23 25.75
CA LEU A 2 -15.32 -2.58 25.53
C LEU A 2 -14.84 -3.79 26.33
N LEU A 3 -15.35 -4.04 27.54
CA LEU A 3 -15.02 -5.24 28.32
C LEU A 3 -15.63 -6.53 27.78
N MET A 4 -16.79 -6.47 27.12
CA MET A 4 -17.41 -7.65 26.46
C MET A 4 -16.68 -8.02 25.16
N VAL A 5 -16.12 -7.06 24.44
CA VAL A 5 -15.32 -7.35 23.24
C VAL A 5 -13.97 -7.96 23.65
N ALA A 6 -13.35 -7.47 24.73
CA ALA A 6 -12.11 -8.05 25.27
C ALA A 6 -12.30 -9.48 25.79
N THR A 7 -13.44 -9.80 26.39
CA THR A 7 -13.75 -11.18 26.84
C THR A 7 -14.09 -12.13 25.69
N MET A 8 -14.66 -11.65 24.58
CA MET A 8 -14.84 -12.45 23.38
C MET A 8 -13.52 -12.74 22.66
N VAL A 9 -12.57 -11.82 22.66
CA VAL A 9 -11.23 -12.04 22.09
C VAL A 9 -10.42 -13.02 22.93
N LEU A 10 -10.58 -13.01 24.27
CA LEU A 10 -9.91 -13.97 25.16
C LEU A 10 -10.61 -15.35 25.23
N ALA A 11 -11.89 -15.47 24.88
CA ALA A 11 -12.59 -16.75 24.78
C ALA A 11 -12.34 -17.50 23.46
N GLY A 12 -11.77 -16.85 22.45
CA GLY A 12 -11.35 -17.47 21.18
C GLY A 12 -10.02 -18.24 21.24
N CYS A 13 -9.30 -18.20 22.38
CA CYS A 13 -8.03 -18.92 22.56
C CYS A 13 -8.17 -20.32 23.14
N LYS A 14 -9.30 -21.00 22.91
CA LYS A 14 -9.42 -22.44 23.21
C LYS A 14 -8.93 -23.25 22.03
N GLY A 15 -7.70 -23.80 22.15
CA GLY A 15 -7.22 -24.91 21.31
C GLY A 15 -6.97 -24.57 19.85
N ARG A 16 -6.13 -23.54 19.56
CA ARG A 16 -5.54 -23.43 18.24
C ARG A 16 -4.45 -24.49 18.18
N ASN A 17 -4.60 -25.48 17.31
CA ASN A 17 -3.56 -26.48 17.07
C ASN A 17 -2.26 -25.77 16.71
N SER A 18 -1.14 -26.28 17.20
CA SER A 18 0.18 -25.75 16.84
C SER A 18 0.57 -26.20 15.42
N ALA A 19 1.57 -25.56 14.83
CA ALA A 19 2.15 -26.01 13.55
C ALA A 19 2.60 -27.47 13.62
N GLU A 20 3.12 -27.91 14.77
CA GLU A 20 3.49 -29.28 15.04
C GLU A 20 2.31 -30.24 14.99
N ASP A 21 1.19 -29.85 15.60
CA ASP A 21 -0.02 -30.69 15.61
C ASP A 21 -0.55 -30.90 14.19
N TYR A 22 -0.63 -29.82 13.40
CA TYR A 22 -1.05 -29.89 12.00
C TYR A 22 -0.08 -30.69 11.13
N TYR A 23 1.23 -30.56 11.34
CA TYR A 23 2.21 -31.36 10.64
C TYR A 23 2.05 -32.86 10.96
N ARG A 24 1.93 -33.20 12.23
CA ARG A 24 1.71 -34.61 12.67
C ARG A 24 0.40 -35.17 12.12
N GLU A 25 -0.67 -34.38 12.10
CA GLU A 25 -1.93 -34.77 11.47
C GLU A 25 -1.73 -35.05 9.98
N GLY A 26 -1.01 -34.18 9.27
CA GLY A 26 -0.64 -34.37 7.88
C GLY A 26 0.10 -35.71 7.63
N CYS A 27 1.11 -35.99 8.44
CA CYS A 27 1.84 -37.27 8.37
C CYS A 27 0.94 -38.50 8.59
N GLN A 28 0.01 -38.41 9.55
CA GLN A 28 -0.94 -39.53 9.80
C GLN A 28 -1.92 -39.74 8.63
N LEU A 29 -2.41 -38.65 8.05
CA LEU A 29 -3.28 -38.70 6.87
C LEU A 29 -2.58 -39.24 5.65
N GLU A 30 -1.31 -38.90 5.45
CA GLU A 30 -0.49 -39.42 4.37
C GLU A 30 -0.24 -40.93 4.52
N GLN A 31 0.06 -41.41 5.73
CA GLN A 31 0.19 -42.85 6.03
C GLN A 31 -1.12 -43.63 5.78
N GLN A 32 -2.29 -42.98 5.92
CA GLN A 32 -3.60 -43.55 5.60
C GLN A 32 -3.92 -43.51 4.10
N GLY A 33 -3.04 -42.97 3.25
CA GLY A 33 -3.26 -42.75 1.82
C GLY A 33 -4.18 -41.58 1.49
N ARG A 34 -4.62 -40.78 2.49
CA ARG A 34 -5.46 -39.59 2.35
C ARG A 34 -4.62 -38.34 2.00
N LYS A 35 -3.92 -38.40 0.87
CA LYS A 35 -2.94 -37.37 0.48
C LYS A 35 -3.53 -35.98 0.28
N GLY A 36 -4.78 -35.90 -0.20
CA GLY A 36 -5.48 -34.63 -0.36
C GLY A 36 -5.79 -33.93 0.97
N ASP A 37 -6.16 -34.69 1.99
CA ASP A 37 -6.37 -34.13 3.33
C ASP A 37 -5.06 -33.82 4.03
N ALA A 38 -4.02 -34.65 3.83
CA ALA A 38 -2.67 -34.38 4.31
C ALA A 38 -2.14 -33.02 3.78
N LEU A 39 -2.36 -32.73 2.49
CA LEU A 39 -1.96 -31.46 1.89
C LEU A 39 -2.63 -30.25 2.58
N LYS A 40 -3.90 -30.38 2.99
CA LYS A 40 -4.61 -29.32 3.75
C LYS A 40 -3.99 -29.12 5.13
N ALA A 41 -3.68 -30.23 5.84
CA ALA A 41 -3.06 -30.18 7.16
C ALA A 41 -1.65 -29.56 7.10
N TYR A 42 -0.83 -29.94 6.13
CA TYR A 42 0.49 -29.34 5.92
C TYR A 42 0.42 -27.85 5.58
N ARG A 43 -0.59 -27.41 4.82
CA ARG A 43 -0.80 -25.97 4.56
C ARG A 43 -1.09 -25.20 5.85
N LEU A 44 -1.93 -25.74 6.73
CA LEU A 44 -2.18 -25.14 8.04
C LEU A 44 -0.92 -25.10 8.90
N ALA A 45 -0.12 -26.15 8.89
CA ALA A 45 1.18 -26.16 9.58
C ALA A 45 2.13 -25.08 9.07
N GLN A 46 2.17 -24.86 7.75
CA GLN A 46 3.00 -23.82 7.12
C GLN A 46 2.50 -22.41 7.50
N GLU A 47 1.17 -22.19 7.45
CA GLU A 47 0.57 -20.87 7.75
C GLU A 47 0.75 -20.47 9.22
N GLU A 48 0.61 -21.42 10.14
CA GLU A 48 0.72 -21.17 11.59
C GLU A 48 2.17 -21.17 12.09
N GLY A 49 3.07 -21.89 11.39
CA GLY A 49 4.42 -22.16 11.86
C GLY A 49 5.45 -21.07 11.58
N GLY A 50 5.18 -20.13 10.68
CA GLY A 50 6.14 -19.08 10.30
C GLY A 50 7.45 -19.65 9.80
N THR A 51 8.56 -19.48 10.54
CA THR A 51 9.90 -20.02 10.26
C THR A 51 10.28 -21.23 11.13
N SER A 52 9.29 -21.85 11.78
CA SER A 52 9.55 -23.02 12.63
C SER A 52 9.99 -24.24 11.79
N PRO A 53 10.71 -25.21 12.37
CA PRO A 53 11.05 -26.46 11.70
C PRO A 53 9.82 -27.18 11.12
N TRP A 54 8.69 -27.14 11.83
CA TRP A 54 7.45 -27.77 11.40
C TRP A 54 6.85 -27.12 10.15
N ALA A 55 7.01 -25.80 9.98
CA ALA A 55 6.60 -25.13 8.75
C ALA A 55 7.50 -25.49 7.57
N VAL A 56 8.79 -25.68 7.80
CA VAL A 56 9.75 -26.12 6.78
C VAL A 56 9.41 -27.55 6.34
N GLU A 57 9.26 -28.45 7.30
CA GLU A 57 8.90 -29.84 7.05
C GLU A 57 7.56 -29.98 6.30
N ALA A 58 6.55 -29.22 6.76
CA ALA A 58 5.25 -29.19 6.08
C ALA A 58 5.38 -28.68 4.63
N THR A 59 6.24 -27.66 4.41
CA THR A 59 6.47 -27.11 3.06
C THR A 59 7.17 -28.12 2.14
N LEU A 60 8.13 -28.88 2.66
CA LEU A 60 8.78 -30.00 1.94
C LEU A 60 7.76 -31.10 1.62
N ALA A 61 6.96 -31.50 2.59
CA ALA A 61 5.92 -32.52 2.39
C ALA A 61 4.89 -32.08 1.33
N MET A 62 4.44 -30.81 1.36
CA MET A 62 3.59 -30.24 0.31
C MET A 62 4.25 -30.33 -1.07
N GLY A 63 5.51 -29.95 -1.19
CA GLY A 63 6.26 -30.06 -2.44
C GLY A 63 6.32 -31.50 -2.95
N ASN A 64 6.56 -32.47 -2.07
CA ASN A 64 6.57 -33.89 -2.41
C ASN A 64 5.19 -34.38 -2.91
N LEU A 65 4.09 -34.00 -2.25
CA LEU A 65 2.75 -34.32 -2.70
C LEU A 65 2.42 -33.69 -4.07
N GLN A 66 2.82 -32.46 -4.31
CA GLN A 66 2.67 -31.80 -5.61
C GLN A 66 3.48 -32.50 -6.72
N LEU A 67 4.72 -32.95 -6.40
CA LEU A 67 5.55 -33.70 -7.33
C LEU A 67 4.89 -35.05 -7.67
N LEU A 68 4.33 -35.76 -6.69
CA LEU A 68 3.58 -37.00 -6.90
C LEU A 68 2.34 -36.81 -7.77
N ALA A 69 1.68 -35.65 -7.69
CA ALA A 69 0.55 -35.27 -8.55
C ALA A 69 0.98 -34.84 -9.96
N GLY A 70 2.27 -34.75 -10.24
CA GLY A 70 2.82 -34.29 -11.52
C GLY A 70 2.99 -32.78 -11.66
N ASN A 71 2.65 -32.01 -10.63
CA ASN A 71 2.71 -30.54 -10.61
C ASN A 71 4.16 -30.06 -10.28
N ARG A 72 5.07 -30.23 -11.23
CA ARG A 72 6.51 -29.94 -11.01
C ARG A 72 6.81 -28.47 -10.66
N ASP A 73 6.12 -27.53 -11.27
CA ASP A 73 6.36 -26.10 -11.06
C ASP A 73 5.93 -25.67 -9.65
N ASP A 74 4.79 -26.18 -9.19
CA ASP A 74 4.30 -25.91 -7.83
C ASP A 74 5.20 -26.60 -6.79
N ALA A 75 5.64 -27.83 -7.06
CA ALA A 75 6.60 -28.55 -6.22
C ALA A 75 7.91 -27.78 -6.11
N LEU A 76 8.47 -27.32 -7.23
CA LEU A 76 9.70 -26.51 -7.24
C LEU A 76 9.53 -25.21 -6.45
N THR A 77 8.37 -24.57 -6.55
CA THR A 77 8.06 -23.35 -5.77
C THR A 77 8.00 -23.65 -4.28
N ALA A 78 7.38 -24.77 -3.88
CA ALA A 78 7.33 -25.20 -2.49
C ALA A 78 8.74 -25.51 -1.94
N PHE A 79 9.57 -26.24 -2.68
CA PHE A 79 10.94 -26.56 -2.26
C PHE A 79 11.83 -25.31 -2.17
N ARG A 80 11.71 -24.34 -3.08
CA ARG A 80 12.40 -23.04 -2.96
C ARG A 80 11.99 -22.31 -1.69
N ARG A 81 10.68 -22.29 -1.41
CA ARG A 81 10.18 -21.66 -0.17
C ARG A 81 10.72 -22.38 1.09
N ALA A 82 10.79 -23.70 1.08
CA ALA A 82 11.38 -24.47 2.17
C ALA A 82 12.88 -24.12 2.36
N PHE A 83 13.62 -23.97 1.26
CA PHE A 83 15.01 -23.51 1.30
C PHE A 83 15.13 -22.11 1.93
N ASP A 84 14.32 -21.15 1.49
CA ASP A 84 14.34 -19.78 2.02
C ASP A 84 13.98 -19.73 3.50
N LEU A 85 13.00 -20.51 3.94
CA LEU A 85 12.62 -20.65 5.35
C LEU A 85 13.77 -21.24 6.17
N SER A 86 14.40 -22.33 5.69
CA SER A 86 15.53 -22.97 6.34
C SER A 86 16.75 -22.06 6.41
N GLN A 87 17.00 -21.27 5.37
CA GLN A 87 18.06 -20.28 5.37
C GLN A 87 17.79 -19.19 6.42
N SER A 88 16.55 -18.74 6.55
CA SER A 88 16.17 -17.74 7.53
C SER A 88 16.30 -18.23 8.97
N SER A 89 16.12 -19.53 9.20
CA SER A 89 16.28 -20.19 10.52
C SER A 89 17.68 -20.77 10.74
N SER A 90 18.60 -20.65 9.76
CA SER A 90 19.94 -21.24 9.78
C SER A 90 19.93 -22.78 9.93
N ASP A 91 18.89 -23.42 9.41
CA ASP A 91 18.71 -24.87 9.44
C ASP A 91 19.34 -25.52 8.21
N THR A 92 20.63 -25.88 8.32
CA THR A 92 21.40 -26.42 7.20
C THR A 92 20.88 -27.79 6.74
N LEU A 93 20.36 -28.62 7.64
CA LEU A 93 19.80 -29.91 7.29
C LEU A 93 18.64 -29.81 6.30
N HIS A 94 17.64 -28.96 6.62
CA HIS A 94 16.52 -28.74 5.75
C HIS A 94 16.89 -27.97 4.47
N MET A 95 17.94 -27.14 4.47
CA MET A 95 18.47 -26.55 3.24
C MET A 95 19.00 -27.65 2.28
N VAL A 96 19.68 -28.66 2.81
CA VAL A 96 20.17 -29.81 2.04
C VAL A 96 19.01 -30.60 1.43
N TYR A 97 17.99 -30.92 2.22
CA TYR A 97 16.83 -31.65 1.73
C TYR A 97 16.03 -30.85 0.71
N ALA A 98 15.88 -29.56 0.92
CA ALA A 98 15.20 -28.69 -0.06
C ALA A 98 15.93 -28.67 -1.41
N LEU A 99 17.24 -28.58 -1.43
CA LEU A 99 18.06 -28.62 -2.66
C LEU A 99 17.96 -29.98 -3.35
N ARG A 100 18.01 -31.09 -2.58
CA ARG A 100 17.78 -32.44 -3.10
C ARG A 100 16.43 -32.53 -3.81
N ASP A 101 15.36 -32.09 -3.14
CA ASP A 101 14.02 -32.22 -3.66
C ASP A 101 13.75 -31.25 -4.84
N MET A 102 14.40 -30.07 -4.88
CA MET A 102 14.43 -29.19 -6.06
C MET A 102 15.04 -29.91 -7.27
N SER A 103 16.13 -30.69 -7.08
CA SER A 103 16.77 -31.44 -8.17
C SER A 103 15.83 -32.47 -8.82
N ARG A 104 14.94 -33.07 -8.03
CA ARG A 104 13.90 -34.00 -8.50
C ARG A 104 12.91 -33.37 -9.48
N CYS A 105 12.66 -32.07 -9.34
CA CYS A 105 11.83 -31.31 -10.28
C CYS A 105 12.58 -30.98 -11.60
N LEU A 106 13.92 -31.05 -11.61
CA LEU A 106 14.80 -30.58 -12.69
C LEU A 106 15.41 -31.72 -13.54
N ARG A 107 14.77 -32.90 -13.55
CA ARG A 107 15.29 -34.11 -14.23
C ARG A 107 15.03 -34.18 -15.74
N SER A 108 14.48 -33.14 -16.37
CA SER A 108 14.39 -33.10 -17.81
C SER A 108 15.77 -32.81 -18.45
N PRO A 109 16.04 -33.28 -19.68
CA PRO A 109 17.34 -33.06 -20.34
C PRO A 109 17.79 -31.60 -20.40
N GLU A 110 16.81 -30.68 -20.49
CA GLU A 110 17.05 -29.23 -20.54
C GLU A 110 17.55 -28.66 -19.21
N TRP A 111 17.15 -29.26 -18.08
CA TRP A 111 17.42 -28.76 -16.73
C TRP A 111 18.36 -29.63 -15.92
N ILE A 112 18.90 -30.73 -16.53
CA ILE A 112 19.69 -31.70 -15.80
C ILE A 112 21.00 -31.10 -15.23
N ALA A 113 21.58 -30.09 -15.89
CA ALA A 113 22.73 -29.37 -15.36
C ALA A 113 22.36 -28.54 -14.12
N SER A 114 21.12 -28.03 -14.06
CA SER A 114 20.63 -27.34 -12.87
C SER A 114 20.35 -28.30 -11.71
N ALA A 115 19.91 -29.52 -12.00
CA ALA A 115 19.79 -30.58 -11.00
C ALA A 115 21.12 -30.93 -10.39
N ALA A 116 22.17 -31.11 -11.22
CA ALA A 116 23.54 -31.36 -10.74
C ALA A 116 24.04 -30.24 -9.82
N ASN A 117 23.83 -28.98 -10.19
CA ASN A 117 24.21 -27.83 -9.37
C ASN A 117 23.47 -27.79 -8.01
N CYS A 118 22.21 -28.26 -7.95
CA CYS A 118 21.51 -28.40 -6.66
C CYS A 118 22.23 -29.45 -5.77
N PHE A 119 22.64 -30.60 -6.32
CA PHE A 119 23.35 -31.60 -5.55
C PHE A 119 24.75 -31.14 -5.12
N GLU A 120 25.50 -30.44 -5.97
CA GLU A 120 26.79 -29.86 -5.60
C GLU A 120 26.66 -28.89 -4.42
N LYS A 121 25.65 -28.02 -4.45
CA LYS A 121 25.37 -27.10 -3.35
C LYS A 121 24.94 -27.83 -2.09
N ALA A 122 24.07 -28.82 -2.21
CA ALA A 122 23.61 -29.63 -1.09
C ALA A 122 24.77 -30.38 -0.42
N ASP A 123 25.63 -31.01 -1.21
CA ASP A 123 26.84 -31.74 -0.73
C ASP A 123 27.80 -30.77 -0.01
N GLY A 124 28.07 -29.59 -0.60
CA GLY A 124 28.91 -28.57 0.03
C GLY A 124 28.36 -28.06 1.36
N LEU A 125 27.05 -27.86 1.47
CA LEU A 125 26.41 -27.48 2.73
C LEU A 125 26.46 -28.60 3.76
N ALA A 126 26.15 -29.84 3.36
CA ALA A 126 26.17 -31.00 4.23
C ALA A 126 27.61 -31.30 4.74
N GLN A 127 28.60 -31.19 3.88
CA GLN A 127 30.03 -31.37 4.23
C GLN A 127 30.49 -30.30 5.22
N ALA A 128 30.14 -29.00 4.96
CA ALA A 128 30.52 -27.90 5.85
C ALA A 128 29.86 -27.97 7.24
N ALA A 129 28.69 -28.58 7.33
CA ALA A 129 27.97 -28.78 8.57
C ALA A 129 28.20 -30.17 9.21
N HIS A 130 29.06 -31.01 8.66
CA HIS A 130 29.32 -32.37 9.12
C HIS A 130 28.07 -33.26 9.20
N LEU A 131 27.16 -33.12 8.22
CA LEU A 131 25.94 -33.89 8.10
C LEU A 131 26.12 -35.10 7.18
N ASP A 132 26.95 -36.07 7.63
CA ASP A 132 27.39 -37.20 6.80
C ASP A 132 26.23 -38.10 6.35
N GLU A 133 25.22 -38.32 7.19
CA GLU A 133 24.00 -39.06 6.85
C GLU A 133 23.21 -38.37 5.74
N ALA A 134 22.92 -37.08 5.92
CA ALA A 134 22.18 -36.29 4.92
C ALA A 134 22.97 -36.20 3.60
N ARG A 135 24.31 -36.24 3.66
CA ARG A 135 25.20 -36.27 2.50
C ARG A 135 25.06 -37.60 1.74
N ALA A 136 25.06 -38.71 2.47
CA ALA A 136 24.88 -40.04 1.90
C ALA A 136 23.50 -40.21 1.22
N ASP A 137 22.45 -39.59 1.76
CA ASP A 137 21.09 -39.57 1.19
C ASP A 137 21.00 -38.87 -0.18
N LEU A 138 22.00 -38.03 -0.54
CA LEU A 138 22.03 -37.36 -1.85
C LEU A 138 22.54 -38.30 -2.96
N TRP A 139 23.44 -39.24 -2.63
CA TRP A 139 24.22 -39.96 -3.63
C TRP A 139 23.41 -40.84 -4.58
N PRO A 140 22.34 -41.55 -4.17
CA PRO A 140 21.55 -42.36 -5.09
C PRO A 140 20.90 -41.51 -6.20
N GLU A 141 20.34 -40.38 -5.83
CA GLU A 141 19.66 -39.50 -6.78
C GLU A 141 20.66 -38.68 -7.61
N TRP A 142 21.76 -38.26 -7.02
CA TRP A 142 22.85 -37.58 -7.72
C TRP A 142 23.54 -38.50 -8.74
N MET A 143 23.70 -39.79 -8.40
CA MET A 143 24.19 -40.80 -9.33
C MET A 143 23.32 -40.90 -10.59
N ASP A 144 21.99 -40.91 -10.41
CA ASP A 144 21.08 -40.93 -11.56
C ASP A 144 21.24 -39.68 -12.45
N VAL A 145 21.48 -38.52 -11.88
CA VAL A 145 21.74 -37.27 -12.63
C VAL A 145 23.10 -37.36 -13.36
N ALA A 146 24.14 -37.80 -12.69
CA ALA A 146 25.48 -37.96 -13.29
C ALA A 146 25.49 -38.96 -14.46
N LEU A 147 24.76 -40.06 -14.31
CA LEU A 147 24.56 -41.05 -15.39
C LEU A 147 23.82 -40.45 -16.58
N GLN A 148 22.79 -39.67 -16.37
CA GLN A 148 22.06 -39.00 -17.44
C GLN A 148 22.90 -37.96 -18.17
N GLN A 149 23.80 -37.28 -17.46
CA GLN A 149 24.76 -36.33 -18.05
C GLN A 149 25.90 -37.01 -18.78
N GLY A 150 26.15 -38.28 -18.50
CA GLY A 150 27.32 -38.99 -18.97
C GLY A 150 28.61 -38.53 -18.28
N ASP A 151 28.52 -37.96 -17.10
CA ASP A 151 29.64 -37.43 -16.32
C ASP A 151 30.38 -38.56 -15.60
N LYS A 152 31.37 -39.12 -16.30
CA LYS A 152 32.16 -40.23 -15.80
C LYS A 152 32.98 -39.88 -14.56
N GLU A 153 33.43 -38.64 -14.46
CA GLU A 153 34.24 -38.18 -13.31
C GLU A 153 33.38 -38.15 -12.06
N GLN A 154 32.18 -37.56 -12.15
CA GLN A 154 31.22 -37.50 -11.04
C GLN A 154 30.73 -38.88 -10.64
N VAL A 155 30.45 -39.79 -11.60
CA VAL A 155 30.06 -41.17 -11.33
C VAL A 155 31.14 -41.89 -10.53
N ASN A 156 32.44 -41.80 -10.94
CA ASN A 156 33.53 -42.43 -10.21
C ASN A 156 33.70 -41.82 -8.80
N ARG A 157 33.56 -40.48 -8.66
CA ARG A 157 33.65 -39.83 -7.35
C ARG A 157 32.58 -40.33 -6.39
N LEU A 158 31.32 -40.44 -6.85
CA LEU A 158 30.25 -40.99 -6.04
C LEU A 158 30.42 -42.43 -5.67
N LEU A 159 30.94 -43.27 -6.58
CA LEU A 159 31.31 -44.66 -6.27
C LEU A 159 32.36 -44.73 -5.16
N GLU A 160 33.41 -43.91 -5.23
CA GLU A 160 34.43 -43.86 -4.18
C GLU A 160 33.88 -43.47 -2.82
N GLU A 161 32.94 -42.53 -2.77
CA GLU A 161 32.28 -42.13 -1.52
C GLU A 161 31.41 -43.26 -0.96
N ILE A 162 30.63 -43.95 -1.80
CA ILE A 162 29.84 -45.12 -1.41
C ILE A 162 30.77 -46.24 -0.88
N ASP A 163 31.88 -46.51 -1.57
CA ASP A 163 32.86 -47.53 -1.14
C ASP A 163 33.57 -47.14 0.17
N ARG A 164 33.76 -45.85 0.44
CA ARG A 164 34.28 -45.39 1.75
C ARG A 164 33.30 -45.64 2.87
N LEU A 165 32.03 -45.33 2.62
CA LEU A 165 30.98 -45.54 3.62
C LEU A 165 30.83 -46.99 3.98
N GLU A 166 30.84 -47.90 2.97
CA GLU A 166 30.79 -49.35 3.17
C GLU A 166 31.94 -49.83 4.06
N ARG A 167 33.16 -49.43 3.74
CA ARG A 167 34.35 -49.79 4.53
C ARG A 167 34.28 -49.25 5.97
N SER A 168 33.70 -48.09 6.18
CA SER A 168 33.52 -47.50 7.52
C SER A 168 32.44 -48.22 8.33
N ALA A 169 31.40 -48.70 7.69
CA ALA A 169 30.31 -49.46 8.32
C ALA A 169 30.78 -50.91 8.72
N GLU A 170 31.66 -51.52 7.92
CA GLU A 170 32.26 -52.80 8.25
C GLU A 170 33.20 -52.72 9.46
N LEU A 171 33.78 -51.54 9.75
CA LEU A 171 34.70 -51.28 10.87
C LEU A 171 33.98 -50.76 12.13
N GLY A 172 32.78 -50.32 12.03
CA GLY A 172 31.97 -49.74 13.11
C GLY A 172 30.73 -50.57 13.44
N SER A 173 30.42 -50.72 14.73
CA SER A 173 29.23 -51.39 15.23
C SER A 173 27.94 -50.84 14.56
N PRO A 174 26.91 -51.70 14.34
CA PRO A 174 25.68 -51.24 13.73
C PRO A 174 25.01 -50.18 14.60
N SER A 175 24.86 -49.01 14.05
CA SER A 175 24.06 -47.96 14.62
C SER A 175 22.59 -48.42 14.65
N ALA A 176 21.95 -48.31 15.81
CA ALA A 176 20.59 -48.80 16.05
C ALA A 176 19.54 -47.75 15.58
N SER A 177 19.39 -47.57 14.29
CA SER A 177 18.31 -46.74 13.76
C SER A 177 17.50 -47.50 12.70
N GLY A 178 16.17 -47.29 12.74
CA GLY A 178 15.17 -48.24 12.26
C GLY A 178 14.94 -48.28 10.76
N LYS A 179 13.78 -48.80 10.33
CA LYS A 179 13.34 -49.12 8.94
C LYS A 179 13.66 -48.08 7.84
N GLN A 180 13.92 -46.85 8.14
CA GLN A 180 14.31 -45.82 7.17
C GLN A 180 15.75 -45.98 6.69
N GLU A 181 16.68 -46.55 7.52
CA GLU A 181 18.06 -46.85 7.11
C GLU A 181 18.12 -48.00 6.12
N GLU A 182 17.27 -49.04 6.30
CA GLU A 182 17.23 -50.19 5.39
C GLU A 182 16.82 -49.78 3.96
N ASP A 183 15.89 -48.83 3.83
CA ASP A 183 15.44 -48.32 2.52
C ASP A 183 16.52 -47.45 1.84
N GLY A 184 17.25 -46.63 2.58
CA GLY A 184 18.35 -45.80 2.08
C GLY A 184 19.52 -46.65 1.60
N VAL A 185 19.91 -47.69 2.34
CA VAL A 185 20.96 -48.61 1.98
C VAL A 185 20.65 -49.37 0.67
N GLY A 186 19.41 -49.86 0.51
CA GLY A 186 19.00 -50.51 -0.72
C GLY A 186 19.06 -49.60 -1.95
N ALA A 187 18.65 -48.32 -1.81
CA ALA A 187 18.72 -47.33 -2.88
C ALA A 187 20.18 -47.02 -3.27
N MET A 188 21.11 -47.01 -2.30
CA MET A 188 22.54 -46.82 -2.54
C MET A 188 23.13 -47.94 -3.31
N TRP A 189 22.81 -49.21 -2.95
CA TRP A 189 23.24 -50.39 -3.70
C TRP A 189 22.71 -50.42 -5.13
N LEU A 190 21.47 -50.03 -5.34
CA LEU A 190 20.87 -49.91 -6.67
C LEU A 190 21.59 -48.83 -7.51
N ALA A 191 21.88 -47.65 -6.94
CA ALA A 191 22.64 -46.62 -7.63
C ALA A 191 24.07 -47.07 -8.00
N ARG A 192 24.74 -47.76 -7.08
CA ARG A 192 26.04 -48.38 -7.32
C ARG A 192 25.97 -49.39 -8.47
N GLY A 193 25.02 -50.32 -8.45
CA GLY A 193 24.83 -51.29 -9.50
C GLY A 193 24.61 -50.69 -10.88
N ARG A 194 23.78 -49.64 -10.98
CA ARG A 194 23.57 -48.87 -12.22
C ARG A 194 24.85 -48.21 -12.72
N ALA A 195 25.61 -47.60 -11.83
CA ALA A 195 26.86 -46.92 -12.18
C ALA A 195 27.91 -47.93 -12.69
N LEU A 196 28.05 -49.10 -12.04
CA LEU A 196 28.94 -50.13 -12.43
C LEU A 196 28.57 -50.77 -13.78
N LEU A 197 27.28 -51.00 -14.04
CA LEU A 197 26.79 -51.44 -15.36
C LEU A 197 27.14 -50.42 -16.44
N TRP A 198 26.92 -49.15 -16.19
CA TRP A 198 27.23 -48.07 -17.15
C TRP A 198 28.73 -47.99 -17.43
N LEU A 199 29.59 -48.32 -16.45
CA LEU A 199 31.04 -48.38 -16.61
C LEU A 199 31.53 -49.70 -17.24
N GLY A 200 30.64 -50.68 -17.48
CA GLY A 200 30.99 -52.01 -18.01
C GLY A 200 31.62 -52.97 -17.00
N ARG A 201 31.45 -52.71 -15.67
CA ARG A 201 31.98 -53.56 -14.57
C ARG A 201 30.90 -54.55 -14.12
N GLU A 202 30.55 -55.51 -15.02
CA GLU A 202 29.39 -56.38 -14.85
C GLU A 202 29.42 -57.25 -13.59
N ALA A 203 30.57 -57.83 -13.23
CA ALA A 203 30.66 -58.72 -12.04
C ALA A 203 30.39 -57.95 -10.73
N GLU A 204 30.92 -56.75 -10.61
CA GLU A 204 30.72 -55.93 -9.42
C GLU A 204 29.29 -55.33 -9.41
N ALA A 205 28.74 -55.06 -10.58
CA ALA A 205 27.36 -54.61 -10.72
C ALA A 205 26.36 -55.71 -10.28
N GLU A 206 26.62 -56.99 -10.65
CA GLU A 206 25.76 -58.12 -10.23
C GLU A 206 25.73 -58.23 -8.70
N GLU A 207 26.86 -58.14 -8.03
CA GLU A 207 26.97 -58.18 -6.57
C GLU A 207 26.16 -57.02 -5.93
N ALA A 208 26.33 -55.78 -6.42
CA ALA A 208 25.62 -54.62 -5.91
C ALA A 208 24.08 -54.72 -6.12
N LEU A 209 23.67 -55.20 -7.29
CA LEU A 209 22.23 -55.39 -7.60
C LEU A 209 21.62 -56.54 -6.81
N LEU A 210 22.35 -57.60 -6.50
CA LEU A 210 21.86 -58.68 -5.60
C LEU A 210 21.59 -58.12 -4.21
N ARG A 211 22.48 -57.31 -3.65
CA ARG A 211 22.22 -56.63 -2.36
C ARG A 211 21.05 -55.68 -2.44
N ALA A 212 20.88 -54.90 -3.53
CA ALA A 212 19.75 -54.02 -3.74
C ALA A 212 18.43 -54.79 -3.86
N SER A 213 18.42 -55.99 -4.38
CA SER A 213 17.24 -56.86 -4.50
C SER A 213 16.75 -57.43 -3.17
N GLU A 214 17.53 -57.32 -2.11
CA GLU A 214 17.12 -57.71 -0.74
C GLU A 214 16.41 -56.57 -0.01
N SER A 215 16.26 -55.38 -0.64
CA SER A 215 15.65 -54.21 -0.04
C SER A 215 14.16 -54.45 0.30
N ALA A 216 13.74 -53.99 1.47
CA ALA A 216 12.36 -53.99 1.87
C ALA A 216 11.50 -53.00 1.01
N ASN A 217 12.13 -52.02 0.37
CA ASN A 217 11.45 -51.10 -0.55
C ASN A 217 11.15 -51.80 -1.88
N VAL A 218 9.84 -52.01 -2.13
CA VAL A 218 9.37 -52.74 -3.31
C VAL A 218 9.82 -52.13 -4.63
N LYS A 219 10.00 -50.80 -4.71
CA LYS A 219 10.46 -50.11 -5.91
C LYS A 219 11.95 -50.38 -6.16
N THR A 220 12.76 -50.32 -5.11
CA THR A 220 14.21 -50.62 -5.17
C THR A 220 14.43 -52.10 -5.53
N HIS A 221 13.74 -53.01 -4.85
CA HIS A 221 13.75 -54.45 -5.13
C HIS A 221 13.40 -54.74 -6.60
N ALA A 222 12.25 -54.22 -7.07
CA ALA A 222 11.82 -54.44 -8.46
C ALA A 222 12.83 -53.84 -9.49
N ALA A 223 13.37 -52.64 -9.23
CA ALA A 223 14.35 -52.05 -10.13
C ALA A 223 15.65 -52.86 -10.20
N ALA A 224 16.15 -53.38 -9.07
CA ALA A 224 17.31 -54.24 -9.01
C ALA A 224 17.05 -55.57 -9.73
N THR A 225 15.93 -56.23 -9.45
CA THR A 225 15.54 -57.52 -10.08
C THR A 225 15.40 -57.35 -11.60
N MET A 226 14.85 -56.21 -12.09
CA MET A 226 14.79 -55.94 -13.54
C MET A 226 16.17 -55.83 -14.18
N LEU A 227 17.11 -55.16 -13.54
CA LEU A 227 18.50 -55.04 -14.04
C LEU A 227 19.21 -56.37 -14.03
N LEU A 228 19.07 -57.20 -12.98
CA LEU A 228 19.59 -58.55 -12.91
C LEU A 228 19.01 -59.43 -14.02
N SER A 229 17.71 -59.38 -14.27
CA SER A 229 17.06 -60.06 -15.37
C SER A 229 17.62 -59.67 -16.74
N GLN A 230 17.92 -58.38 -16.96
CA GLN A 230 18.57 -57.93 -18.19
C GLN A 230 19.98 -58.50 -18.34
N MET A 231 20.79 -58.56 -17.26
CA MET A 231 22.10 -59.14 -17.25
C MET A 231 22.04 -60.65 -17.53
N GLU A 232 21.12 -61.38 -16.90
CA GLU A 232 20.89 -62.81 -17.14
C GLU A 232 20.54 -63.11 -18.60
N SER A 233 19.67 -62.27 -19.19
CA SER A 233 19.32 -62.36 -20.60
C SER A 233 20.53 -62.15 -21.51
N GLY A 234 21.36 -61.15 -21.19
CA GLY A 234 22.64 -60.91 -21.91
C GLY A 234 23.59 -62.10 -21.85
N ASN A 235 23.60 -62.83 -20.74
CA ASN A 235 24.41 -64.02 -20.51
C ASN A 235 23.74 -65.30 -21.04
N GLY A 236 22.67 -65.25 -21.80
CA GLY A 236 22.01 -66.41 -22.39
C GLY A 236 21.10 -67.20 -21.42
N ARG A 237 20.92 -66.78 -20.18
CA ARG A 237 20.09 -67.42 -19.15
C ARG A 237 18.60 -66.92 -19.27
N TYR A 238 17.96 -67.25 -20.40
CA TYR A 238 16.67 -66.68 -20.76
C TYR A 238 15.50 -67.09 -19.85
N GLU A 239 15.53 -68.35 -19.34
CA GLU A 239 14.44 -68.84 -18.48
C GLU A 239 14.42 -68.12 -17.12
N SER A 240 15.57 -68.02 -16.45
CA SER A 240 15.67 -67.29 -15.18
C SER A 240 15.38 -65.80 -15.39
N ALA A 241 15.91 -65.20 -16.44
CA ALA A 241 15.63 -63.80 -16.80
C ALA A 241 14.12 -63.54 -16.97
N TRP A 242 13.42 -64.43 -17.66
CA TRP A 242 11.98 -64.28 -17.86
C TRP A 242 11.20 -64.41 -16.55
N LEU A 243 11.51 -65.34 -15.67
CA LEU A 243 10.87 -65.51 -14.37
C LEU A 243 11.07 -64.28 -13.48
N SER A 244 12.29 -63.80 -13.36
CA SER A 244 12.60 -62.56 -12.60
C SER A 244 11.90 -61.33 -13.15
N ALA A 245 11.82 -61.22 -14.49
CA ALA A 245 11.09 -60.09 -15.12
C ALA A 245 9.58 -60.16 -14.83
N MET A 246 8.97 -61.35 -14.89
CA MET A 246 7.55 -61.54 -14.58
C MET A 246 7.25 -61.22 -13.11
N GLU A 247 8.10 -61.61 -12.19
CA GLU A 247 7.97 -61.24 -10.77
C GLU A 247 8.02 -59.71 -10.57
N CYS A 248 9.00 -59.05 -11.20
CA CYS A 248 9.13 -57.63 -11.19
C CYS A 248 7.85 -56.93 -11.71
N VAL A 249 7.31 -57.35 -12.86
CA VAL A 249 6.08 -56.82 -13.44
C VAL A 249 4.90 -56.97 -12.48
N ALA A 250 4.72 -58.15 -11.86
CA ALA A 250 3.64 -58.38 -10.90
C ALA A 250 3.74 -57.45 -9.67
N MET A 251 4.94 -57.25 -9.14
CA MET A 251 5.19 -56.32 -8.02
C MET A 251 4.90 -54.86 -8.43
N MET A 252 5.41 -54.41 -9.55
CA MET A 252 5.22 -53.07 -10.05
C MET A 252 3.72 -52.76 -10.35
N ASP A 253 2.98 -53.72 -10.88
CA ASP A 253 1.55 -53.59 -11.16
C ASP A 253 0.73 -53.37 -9.87
N SER A 254 1.12 -54.08 -8.80
CA SER A 254 0.47 -53.88 -7.50
C SER A 254 0.71 -52.48 -6.91
N VAL A 255 1.95 -52.02 -6.97
CA VAL A 255 2.37 -50.68 -6.52
C VAL A 255 1.72 -49.61 -7.36
N ASN A 256 1.70 -49.75 -8.69
CA ASN A 256 1.03 -48.78 -9.57
C ASN A 256 -0.44 -48.63 -9.31
N ARG A 257 -1.17 -49.76 -9.09
CA ARG A 257 -2.62 -49.70 -8.77
C ARG A 257 -2.88 -48.95 -7.47
N GLN A 258 -2.09 -49.16 -6.44
CA GLN A 258 -2.19 -48.42 -5.19
C GLN A 258 -1.88 -46.91 -5.39
N THR A 259 -0.80 -46.62 -6.07
CA THR A 259 -0.35 -45.23 -6.35
C THR A 259 -1.39 -44.46 -7.16
N VAL A 260 -2.01 -45.11 -8.17
CA VAL A 260 -3.05 -44.45 -8.97
C VAL A 260 -4.29 -44.12 -8.13
N ARG A 261 -4.70 -44.96 -7.19
CA ARG A 261 -5.82 -44.68 -6.29
C ARG A 261 -5.54 -43.51 -5.35
N GLU A 262 -4.36 -43.51 -4.71
CA GLU A 262 -3.94 -42.47 -3.78
C GLU A 262 -3.71 -41.13 -4.48
N ASN A 263 -3.17 -41.14 -5.70
CA ASN A 263 -2.95 -39.92 -6.48
C ASN A 263 -4.27 -39.37 -7.06
N GLY A 264 -5.29 -40.23 -7.31
CA GLY A 264 -6.60 -39.78 -7.75
C GLY A 264 -7.25 -38.83 -6.73
N ASP A 265 -7.21 -39.21 -5.44
CA ASP A 265 -7.67 -38.36 -4.34
C ASP A 265 -6.87 -37.04 -4.23
N LEU A 266 -5.57 -37.12 -4.36
CA LEU A 266 -4.69 -35.95 -4.35
C LEU A 266 -5.00 -34.98 -5.50
N VAL A 267 -5.13 -35.48 -6.73
CA VAL A 267 -5.42 -34.67 -7.92
C VAL A 267 -6.77 -33.97 -7.78
N SER A 268 -7.81 -34.71 -7.34
CA SER A 268 -9.14 -34.10 -7.13
C SER A 268 -9.11 -32.98 -6.09
N SER A 269 -8.39 -33.19 -4.98
CA SER A 269 -8.25 -32.17 -3.94
C SER A 269 -7.45 -30.94 -4.38
N LEU A 270 -6.46 -31.10 -5.26
CA LEU A 270 -5.71 -30.00 -5.86
C LEU A 270 -6.58 -29.21 -6.85
N GLU A 271 -7.38 -29.88 -7.67
CA GLU A 271 -8.32 -29.25 -8.59
C GLU A 271 -9.35 -28.41 -7.83
N ASP A 272 -9.90 -28.94 -6.72
CA ASP A 272 -10.81 -28.19 -5.85
C ASP A 272 -10.15 -26.94 -5.27
N GLN A 273 -8.88 -27.02 -4.82
CA GLN A 273 -8.15 -25.88 -4.30
C GLN A 273 -7.92 -24.80 -5.37
N ILE A 274 -7.53 -25.21 -6.58
CA ILE A 274 -7.36 -24.28 -7.72
C ILE A 274 -8.71 -23.61 -8.05
N GLY A 275 -9.81 -24.37 -7.97
CA GLY A 275 -11.18 -23.84 -8.13
C GLY A 275 -11.48 -22.71 -7.13
N VAL A 276 -11.26 -22.99 -5.84
CA VAL A 276 -11.48 -22.02 -4.75
C VAL A 276 -10.56 -20.80 -4.88
N GLU A 277 -9.30 -20.97 -5.24
CA GLU A 277 -8.37 -19.84 -5.45
C GLU A 277 -8.79 -18.97 -6.63
N ARG A 278 -9.27 -19.57 -7.73
CA ARG A 278 -9.80 -18.82 -8.89
C ARG A 278 -11.05 -18.03 -8.52
N GLU A 279 -11.95 -18.60 -7.75
CA GLU A 279 -13.15 -17.89 -7.24
C GLU A 279 -12.78 -16.74 -6.31
N ASN A 280 -11.88 -16.97 -5.38
CA ASN A 280 -11.35 -15.93 -4.48
C ASN A 280 -10.63 -14.81 -5.26
N GLY A 281 -9.87 -15.16 -6.30
CA GLY A 281 -9.26 -14.19 -7.21
C GLY A 281 -10.29 -13.33 -7.93
N ARG A 282 -11.38 -13.95 -8.45
CA ARG A 282 -12.50 -13.23 -9.08
C ARG A 282 -13.24 -12.31 -8.10
N LEU A 283 -13.46 -12.79 -6.86
CA LEU A 283 -14.09 -11.99 -5.81
C LEU A 283 -13.23 -10.79 -5.42
N ARG A 284 -11.92 -10.98 -5.25
CA ARG A 284 -10.96 -9.89 -5.00
C ARG A 284 -10.98 -8.85 -6.13
N LEU A 285 -10.97 -9.29 -7.39
CA LEU A 285 -11.03 -8.40 -8.54
C LEU A 285 -12.34 -7.58 -8.57
N ARG A 286 -13.48 -8.21 -8.24
CA ARG A 286 -14.78 -7.52 -8.11
C ARG A 286 -14.77 -6.50 -6.98
N LEU A 287 -14.22 -6.85 -5.81
CA LEU A 287 -14.09 -5.94 -4.68
C LEU A 287 -13.20 -4.73 -5.01
N TRP A 288 -12.07 -4.95 -5.69
CA TRP A 288 -11.22 -3.85 -6.17
C TRP A 288 -11.95 -2.97 -7.19
N GLY A 289 -12.76 -3.55 -8.10
CA GLY A 289 -13.60 -2.82 -9.02
C GLY A 289 -14.62 -1.91 -8.32
N VAL A 290 -15.31 -2.42 -7.31
CA VAL A 290 -16.26 -1.65 -6.49
C VAL A 290 -15.56 -0.54 -5.70
N ALA A 291 -14.40 -0.83 -5.11
CA ALA A 291 -13.60 0.16 -4.39
C ALA A 291 -13.14 1.30 -5.32
N LEU A 292 -12.71 0.98 -6.53
CA LEU A 292 -12.32 1.98 -7.54
C LEU A 292 -13.50 2.86 -7.95
N LEU A 293 -14.67 2.26 -8.20
CA LEU A 293 -15.89 3.02 -8.51
C LEU A 293 -16.31 3.96 -7.37
N ALA A 294 -16.21 3.49 -6.13
CA ALA A 294 -16.48 4.32 -4.95
C ALA A 294 -15.50 5.51 -4.85
N LEU A 295 -14.21 5.30 -5.10
CA LEU A 295 -13.21 6.37 -5.13
C LEU A 295 -13.49 7.39 -6.24
N LEU A 296 -13.87 6.93 -7.44
CA LEU A 296 -14.24 7.81 -8.54
C LEU A 296 -15.50 8.63 -8.22
N ALA A 297 -16.49 8.03 -7.57
CA ALA A 297 -17.69 8.74 -7.11
C ALA A 297 -17.34 9.84 -6.09
N VAL A 298 -16.49 9.54 -5.11
CA VAL A 298 -16.02 10.54 -4.12
C VAL A 298 -15.23 11.67 -4.80
N ALA A 299 -14.35 11.33 -5.74
CA ALA A 299 -13.59 12.31 -6.52
C ALA A 299 -14.52 13.20 -7.35
N GLY A 300 -15.54 12.62 -7.98
CA GLY A 300 -16.55 13.34 -8.74
C GLY A 300 -17.36 14.32 -7.87
N VAL A 301 -17.78 13.89 -6.69
CA VAL A 301 -18.46 14.74 -5.70
C VAL A 301 -17.53 15.88 -5.24
N ALA A 302 -16.28 15.59 -4.92
CA ALA A 302 -15.31 16.61 -4.54
C ALA A 302 -15.04 17.62 -5.65
N ALA A 303 -14.93 17.15 -6.90
CA ALA A 303 -14.77 18.02 -8.07
C ALA A 303 -15.99 18.91 -8.29
N PHE A 304 -17.21 18.36 -8.14
CA PHE A 304 -18.46 19.12 -8.22
C PHE A 304 -18.53 20.21 -7.15
N PHE A 305 -18.19 19.89 -5.90
CA PHE A 305 -18.16 20.88 -4.83
C PHE A 305 -17.12 21.97 -5.07
N ARG A 306 -15.92 21.63 -5.54
CA ARG A 306 -14.88 22.62 -5.91
C ARG A 306 -15.35 23.53 -7.05
N TRP A 307 -15.99 22.98 -8.07
CA TRP A 307 -16.54 23.76 -9.18
C TRP A 307 -17.66 24.71 -8.71
N ARG A 308 -18.57 24.20 -7.87
CA ARG A 308 -19.64 25.00 -7.26
C ARG A 308 -19.10 26.14 -6.39
N MET A 309 -18.11 25.87 -5.55
CA MET A 309 -17.45 26.89 -4.73
C MET A 309 -16.75 27.96 -5.58
N ARG A 310 -16.08 27.60 -6.64
CA ARG A 310 -15.47 28.57 -7.57
C ARG A 310 -16.52 29.46 -8.22
N ARG A 311 -17.67 28.93 -8.62
CA ARG A 311 -18.78 29.72 -9.14
C ARG A 311 -19.32 30.71 -8.11
N LEU A 312 -19.54 30.26 -6.88
CA LEU A 312 -20.03 31.16 -5.79
C LEU A 312 -19.02 32.27 -5.50
N GLN A 313 -17.73 31.96 -5.43
CA GLN A 313 -16.68 32.95 -5.25
C GLN A 313 -16.64 33.97 -6.40
N ALA A 314 -16.78 33.53 -7.63
CA ALA A 314 -16.84 34.43 -8.79
C ALA A 314 -18.06 35.39 -8.68
N HIS A 315 -19.23 34.92 -8.24
CA HIS A 315 -20.41 35.79 -8.03
C HIS A 315 -20.16 36.82 -6.93
N VAL A 316 -19.56 36.43 -5.81
CA VAL A 316 -19.23 37.36 -4.71
C VAL A 316 -18.24 38.44 -5.18
N VAL A 317 -17.20 38.05 -5.90
CA VAL A 317 -16.22 39.00 -6.44
C VAL A 317 -16.84 39.97 -7.43
N MET A 318 -17.78 39.52 -8.28
CA MET A 318 -18.46 40.39 -9.22
C MET A 318 -19.41 41.38 -8.52
N GLN A 319 -20.08 40.95 -7.45
CA GLN A 319 -20.91 41.81 -6.64
C GLN A 319 -20.10 42.90 -5.91
N SER A 320 -18.95 42.51 -5.31
CA SER A 320 -18.07 43.45 -4.64
C SER A 320 -17.52 44.52 -5.61
N ARG A 321 -17.10 44.13 -6.81
CA ARG A 321 -16.66 45.09 -7.85
C ARG A 321 -17.76 46.07 -8.26
N ARG A 322 -19.00 45.59 -8.48
CA ARG A 322 -20.10 46.49 -8.81
C ARG A 322 -20.39 47.50 -7.68
N GLN A 323 -20.30 47.06 -6.42
CA GLN A 323 -20.48 47.99 -5.28
C GLN A 323 -19.36 49.03 -5.22
N GLU A 324 -18.14 48.63 -5.52
CA GLU A 324 -16.98 49.55 -5.54
C GLU A 324 -17.08 50.56 -6.68
N GLU A 325 -17.46 50.12 -7.88
CA GLU A 325 -17.73 51.02 -9.02
C GLU A 325 -18.87 52.04 -8.69
N GLN A 326 -19.94 51.58 -8.03
CA GLN A 326 -21.04 52.47 -7.60
C GLN A 326 -20.56 53.50 -6.56
N ARG A 327 -19.72 53.08 -5.60
CA ARG A 327 -19.13 54.00 -4.62
C ARG A 327 -18.22 55.06 -5.28
N LEU A 328 -17.41 54.65 -6.21
CA LEU A 328 -16.53 55.59 -6.93
C LEU A 328 -17.31 56.55 -7.78
N ALA A 329 -18.36 56.11 -8.49
CA ALA A 329 -19.22 56.96 -9.26
C ALA A 329 -19.96 57.99 -8.39
N ALA A 330 -20.45 57.56 -7.21
CA ALA A 330 -21.11 58.48 -6.25
C ALA A 330 -20.10 59.50 -5.68
N GLN A 331 -18.85 59.11 -5.43
CA GLN A 331 -17.81 60.06 -4.98
C GLN A 331 -17.46 61.09 -6.06
N GLU A 332 -17.35 60.69 -7.31
CA GLU A 332 -17.08 61.57 -8.45
C GLU A 332 -18.25 62.56 -8.65
N GLN A 333 -19.48 62.10 -8.51
CA GLN A 333 -20.67 62.97 -8.60
C GLN A 333 -20.68 64.01 -7.49
N ASN A 334 -20.41 63.59 -6.24
CA ASN A 334 -20.33 64.57 -5.12
C ASN A 334 -19.20 65.56 -5.30
N ARG A 335 -18.03 65.14 -5.78
CA ARG A 335 -16.91 66.04 -6.07
C ARG A 335 -17.26 67.04 -7.15
N SER A 336 -17.90 66.61 -8.22
CA SER A 336 -18.35 67.49 -9.32
C SER A 336 -19.36 68.52 -8.83
N GLN A 337 -20.31 68.16 -7.93
CA GLN A 337 -21.24 69.10 -7.32
C GLN A 337 -20.50 70.13 -6.45
N GLN A 338 -19.56 69.73 -5.63
CA GLN A 338 -18.77 70.63 -4.78
C GLN A 338 -17.96 71.60 -5.60
N ASP A 339 -17.33 71.12 -6.69
CA ASP A 339 -16.56 72.00 -7.58
C ASP A 339 -17.44 73.07 -8.29
N ARG A 340 -18.68 72.73 -8.70
CA ARG A 340 -19.66 73.61 -9.28
C ARG A 340 -20.11 74.68 -8.25
N LEU A 341 -20.39 74.31 -7.02
CA LEU A 341 -20.75 75.19 -5.93
C LEU A 341 -19.63 76.24 -5.66
N LEU A 342 -18.38 75.74 -5.54
CA LEU A 342 -17.24 76.59 -5.31
C LEU A 342 -16.96 77.54 -6.48
N ALA A 343 -17.19 77.10 -7.70
CA ALA A 343 -17.02 77.94 -8.88
C ALA A 343 -18.11 79.06 -8.90
N ALA A 344 -19.38 78.71 -8.63
CA ALA A 344 -20.46 79.67 -8.54
C ALA A 344 -20.23 80.65 -7.38
N PHE A 345 -19.78 80.18 -6.23
CA PHE A 345 -19.42 81.04 -5.10
C PHE A 345 -18.33 82.08 -5.45
N ARG A 346 -17.24 81.62 -6.08
CA ARG A 346 -16.13 82.50 -6.51
C ARG A 346 -16.53 83.56 -7.52
N GLN A 347 -17.58 83.31 -8.29
CA GLN A 347 -18.14 84.27 -9.25
C GLN A 347 -19.18 85.23 -8.63
N SER A 348 -19.66 84.94 -7.42
CA SER A 348 -20.64 85.75 -6.75
C SER A 348 -20.05 87.01 -6.14
N ALA A 349 -20.86 88.08 -6.05
CA ALA A 349 -20.46 89.31 -5.40
C ALA A 349 -20.10 89.12 -3.91
N VAL A 350 -20.75 88.13 -3.26
CA VAL A 350 -20.49 87.76 -1.85
C VAL A 350 -19.12 87.21 -1.60
N TYR A 351 -18.45 86.63 -2.64
CA TYR A 351 -17.13 86.07 -2.49
C TYR A 351 -16.08 87.13 -2.05
N ALA A 352 -16.06 88.27 -2.71
CA ALA A 352 -15.07 89.31 -2.43
C ALA A 352 -15.26 89.85 -0.97
N ASP A 353 -16.49 89.96 -0.47
CA ASP A 353 -16.75 90.34 0.91
C ASP A 353 -16.39 89.24 1.93
N CYS A 354 -16.68 87.94 1.66
CA CYS A 354 -16.27 86.84 2.49
C CYS A 354 -14.73 86.66 2.52
N GLU A 355 -14.01 86.88 1.41
CA GLU A 355 -12.56 86.83 1.33
C GLU A 355 -11.94 87.98 2.13
N ARG A 356 -12.40 89.24 1.89
CA ARG A 356 -11.88 90.41 2.57
C ARG A 356 -12.09 90.34 4.11
N ILE A 357 -13.32 89.97 4.59
CA ILE A 357 -13.59 89.84 6.02
C ILE A 357 -12.89 88.57 6.59
N GLY A 358 -12.91 87.51 5.87
CA GLY A 358 -12.27 86.20 6.28
C GLY A 358 -10.77 86.35 6.47
N GLN A 359 -10.08 87.24 5.74
CA GLN A 359 -8.66 87.59 5.90
C GLN A 359 -8.39 88.59 6.99
N GLY A 360 -9.38 89.05 7.75
CA GLY A 360 -9.29 89.99 8.86
C GLY A 360 -9.53 91.45 8.49
N GLY A 361 -10.11 91.69 7.32
CA GLY A 361 -10.59 93.06 6.93
C GLY A 361 -11.79 93.51 7.73
N SER A 362 -11.97 94.90 7.83
CA SER A 362 -13.11 95.44 8.51
C SER A 362 -14.39 95.38 7.68
N GLY A 363 -15.53 95.06 8.34
CA GLY A 363 -16.90 95.03 7.75
C GLY A 363 -17.66 93.84 8.24
N GLU A 364 -18.98 93.87 7.99
CA GLU A 364 -19.90 92.76 8.27
C GLU A 364 -20.60 92.32 6.98
N LEU A 365 -20.95 91.02 6.85
CA LEU A 365 -21.83 90.59 5.78
C LEU A 365 -23.23 91.06 6.00
N GLY A 366 -23.73 91.90 5.10
CA GLY A 366 -25.13 92.40 5.16
C GLY A 366 -26.17 91.29 4.94
N ASP A 367 -27.41 91.53 5.29
CA ASP A 367 -28.49 90.53 5.15
C ASP A 367 -28.76 90.16 3.70
N ASP A 368 -28.47 91.02 2.73
CA ASP A 368 -28.55 90.74 1.30
C ASP A 368 -27.46 89.69 0.88
N ALA A 369 -26.26 89.85 1.42
CA ALA A 369 -25.15 88.86 1.17
C ALA A 369 -25.46 87.50 1.75
N TRP A 370 -26.06 87.45 2.96
CA TRP A 370 -26.48 86.17 3.54
C TRP A 370 -27.64 85.56 2.76
N SER A 371 -28.61 86.32 2.23
CA SER A 371 -29.67 85.84 1.39
C SER A 371 -29.14 85.26 0.07
N GLN A 372 -28.17 85.94 -0.57
CA GLN A 372 -27.53 85.46 -1.78
C GLN A 372 -26.77 84.16 -1.53
N LEU A 373 -26.05 84.08 -0.40
CA LEU A 373 -25.33 82.88 -0.02
C LEU A 373 -26.26 81.68 0.20
N GLN A 374 -27.37 81.88 0.86
CA GLN A 374 -28.35 80.81 1.06
C GLN A 374 -29.05 80.38 -0.24
N ALA A 375 -29.31 81.29 -1.14
CA ALA A 375 -29.84 80.96 -2.47
C ALA A 375 -28.87 80.16 -3.28
N LEU A 376 -27.58 80.56 -3.28
CA LEU A 376 -26.53 79.82 -3.96
C LEU A 376 -26.37 78.42 -3.43
N LEU A 377 -26.40 78.24 -2.09
CA LEU A 377 -26.31 76.92 -1.48
C LEU A 377 -27.53 76.03 -1.80
N ASN A 378 -28.71 76.63 -1.90
CA ASN A 378 -29.91 75.88 -2.32
C ASN A 378 -29.84 75.51 -3.81
N GLU A 379 -29.28 76.36 -4.66
CA GLU A 379 -29.15 76.03 -6.11
C GLU A 379 -28.09 75.02 -6.44
N TYR A 380 -26.90 75.15 -5.88
CA TYR A 380 -25.70 74.31 -6.27
C TYR A 380 -25.35 73.20 -5.29
N ALA A 381 -25.94 73.18 -4.09
CA ALA A 381 -25.76 72.15 -3.09
C ALA A 381 -27.04 71.39 -2.77
N ASP A 382 -27.87 71.11 -3.78
CA ASP A 382 -29.05 70.26 -3.72
C ASP A 382 -30.07 70.71 -2.60
N GLY A 383 -30.37 71.98 -2.51
CA GLY A 383 -31.29 72.49 -1.50
C GLY A 383 -30.76 72.42 -0.07
N PHE A 384 -29.47 72.57 0.13
CA PHE A 384 -28.80 72.40 1.42
C PHE A 384 -29.46 73.17 2.57
N VAL A 385 -29.75 74.41 2.37
CA VAL A 385 -30.39 75.32 3.44
C VAL A 385 -31.74 74.75 3.81
N ASN A 386 -32.55 74.39 2.81
CA ASN A 386 -33.87 73.82 3.04
C ASN A 386 -33.79 72.46 3.77
N ARG A 387 -32.89 71.58 3.35
CA ARG A 387 -32.70 70.29 4.01
C ARG A 387 -32.21 70.45 5.45
N LEU A 388 -31.27 71.35 5.70
CA LEU A 388 -30.81 71.67 7.06
C LEU A 388 -31.91 72.19 7.99
N VAL A 389 -32.77 73.08 7.49
CA VAL A 389 -33.89 73.63 8.26
C VAL A 389 -34.97 72.54 8.52
N VAL A 390 -35.21 71.66 7.54
CA VAL A 390 -36.12 70.50 7.72
C VAL A 390 -35.56 69.53 8.74
N PHE A 391 -34.21 69.24 8.67
CA PHE A 391 -33.56 68.37 9.62
C PHE A 391 -33.57 68.94 11.06
N TYR A 392 -33.27 70.19 11.20
CA TYR A 392 -33.28 70.87 12.51
C TYR A 392 -34.05 72.20 12.52
N PRO A 393 -35.40 72.18 12.67
CA PRO A 393 -36.23 73.36 12.60
C PRO A 393 -35.94 74.44 13.68
N LYS A 394 -35.26 74.06 14.77
CA LYS A 394 -34.88 74.95 15.87
C LYS A 394 -33.53 75.67 15.63
N ILE A 395 -33.00 75.63 14.45
CA ILE A 395 -31.68 76.26 14.11
C ILE A 395 -31.84 77.77 14.19
N LYS A 396 -30.93 78.41 14.89
CA LYS A 396 -30.87 79.88 14.98
C LYS A 396 -30.27 80.50 13.73
N PRO A 397 -30.64 81.73 13.33
CA PRO A 397 -30.12 82.35 12.14
C PRO A 397 -28.56 82.39 12.09
N ALA A 398 -27.91 82.74 13.19
CA ALA A 398 -26.43 82.74 13.27
C ALA A 398 -25.78 81.33 13.11
N GLU A 399 -26.51 80.29 13.52
CA GLU A 399 -26.08 78.91 13.39
C GLU A 399 -26.26 78.43 11.95
N LEU A 400 -27.37 78.80 11.31
CA LEU A 400 -27.60 78.52 9.89
C LEU A 400 -26.53 79.19 9.04
N ARG A 401 -26.20 80.45 9.28
CA ARG A 401 -25.11 81.18 8.61
C ARG A 401 -23.80 80.51 8.79
N MET A 402 -23.48 79.97 9.98
CA MET A 402 -22.23 79.21 10.25
C MET A 402 -22.23 77.90 9.44
N CYS A 403 -23.32 77.16 9.38
CA CYS A 403 -23.40 75.96 8.55
C CYS A 403 -23.25 76.26 7.05
N CYS A 404 -23.78 77.41 6.56
CA CYS A 404 -23.56 77.84 5.18
C CYS A 404 -22.03 78.01 4.85
N LEU A 405 -21.32 78.68 5.74
CA LEU A 405 -19.89 78.89 5.57
C LEU A 405 -19.05 77.57 5.64
N ILE A 406 -19.46 76.63 6.51
CA ILE A 406 -18.88 75.32 6.58
C ILE A 406 -19.12 74.54 5.27
N ARG A 407 -20.33 74.57 4.71
CA ARG A 407 -20.68 73.91 3.45
C ARG A 407 -19.87 74.42 2.26
N LEU A 408 -19.48 75.70 2.28
CA LEU A 408 -18.56 76.28 1.32
C LEU A 408 -17.10 75.95 1.53
N GLY A 409 -16.76 75.20 2.59
CA GLY A 409 -15.38 74.79 2.90
C GLY A 409 -14.52 75.87 3.54
N LEU A 410 -15.11 76.93 4.09
CA LEU A 410 -14.34 77.97 4.78
C LEU A 410 -13.74 77.45 6.08
N GLY A 411 -12.48 77.75 6.32
CA GLY A 411 -11.77 77.32 7.50
C GLY A 411 -12.20 78.01 8.79
N ASN A 412 -11.85 77.43 9.94
CA ASN A 412 -12.27 77.95 11.25
C ASN A 412 -11.83 79.43 11.47
N LEU A 413 -10.64 79.79 11.01
CA LEU A 413 -10.13 81.15 11.09
C LEU A 413 -11.00 82.11 10.28
N GLN A 414 -11.33 81.79 9.04
CA GLN A 414 -12.16 82.62 8.16
C GLN A 414 -13.59 82.82 8.74
N ILE A 415 -14.18 81.74 9.22
CA ILE A 415 -15.53 81.78 9.87
C ILE A 415 -15.47 82.63 11.15
N SER A 416 -14.44 82.53 11.96
CA SER A 416 -14.29 83.32 13.17
C SER A 416 -14.15 84.80 12.86
N ASN A 417 -13.42 85.14 11.83
CA ASN A 417 -13.28 86.55 11.38
C ASN A 417 -14.60 87.13 10.86
N ILE A 418 -15.38 86.36 10.07
CA ILE A 418 -16.68 86.78 9.54
C ILE A 418 -17.68 86.97 10.66
N PHE A 419 -17.58 86.21 11.73
CA PHE A 419 -18.48 86.41 12.91
C PHE A 419 -17.92 87.33 13.98
N HIS A 420 -16.76 87.92 13.78
CA HIS A 420 -16.04 88.77 14.75
C HIS A 420 -15.83 88.06 16.10
N ARG A 421 -15.44 86.78 16.09
CA ARG A 421 -15.29 85.96 17.27
C ARG A 421 -13.88 85.34 17.30
N THR A 422 -13.47 84.92 18.46
CA THR A 422 -12.23 84.09 18.56
C THR A 422 -12.42 82.69 17.94
N GLN A 423 -11.37 82.12 17.42
CA GLN A 423 -11.44 80.71 16.88
C GLN A 423 -11.94 79.71 17.91
N GLN A 424 -11.60 79.91 19.19
CA GLN A 424 -12.06 79.06 20.27
C GLN A 424 -13.56 79.20 20.51
N ALA A 425 -14.10 80.43 20.45
CA ALA A 425 -15.54 80.69 20.57
C ALA A 425 -16.29 80.07 19.40
N THR A 426 -15.78 80.12 18.18
CA THR A 426 -16.34 79.51 16.98
C THR A 426 -16.35 77.96 17.08
N THR A 427 -15.27 77.38 17.53
CA THR A 427 -15.17 75.94 17.79
C THR A 427 -16.18 75.46 18.86
N ASN A 428 -16.29 76.24 19.95
CA ASN A 428 -17.23 75.91 21.00
C ASN A 428 -18.72 76.10 20.51
N ALA A 429 -18.98 77.07 19.66
CA ALA A 429 -20.32 77.26 19.04
C ALA A 429 -20.69 76.05 18.16
N ARG A 430 -19.74 75.51 17.37
CA ARG A 430 -19.93 74.28 16.56
C ARG A 430 -20.25 73.06 17.44
N LYS A 431 -19.46 72.84 18.50
CA LYS A 431 -19.71 71.73 19.45
C LYS A 431 -21.08 71.85 20.06
N ARG A 432 -21.51 73.05 20.54
CA ARG A 432 -22.85 73.30 21.13
C ARG A 432 -23.92 73.02 20.10
N LEU A 433 -23.76 73.45 18.86
CA LEU A 433 -24.74 73.21 17.80
C LEU A 433 -24.87 71.70 17.54
N PHE A 434 -23.76 70.99 17.40
CA PHE A 434 -23.77 69.50 17.22
C PHE A 434 -24.51 68.83 18.37
N THR A 435 -24.16 69.17 19.64
CA THR A 435 -24.82 68.58 20.82
C THR A 435 -26.33 68.80 20.82
N ARG A 436 -26.77 69.95 20.39
CA ARG A 436 -28.23 70.24 20.32
C ARG A 436 -28.93 69.59 19.13
N MET A 437 -28.22 69.44 18.00
CA MET A 437 -28.83 68.80 16.82
C MET A 437 -28.94 67.28 17.01
N PHE A 438 -27.98 66.65 17.69
CA PHE A 438 -27.89 65.19 17.81
C PHE A 438 -28.12 64.65 19.23
N GLU A 439 -28.38 65.53 20.18
CA GLU A 439 -28.66 65.22 21.60
C GLU A 439 -27.55 64.37 22.27
N ARG A 440 -26.31 64.47 21.73
CA ARG A 440 -25.09 63.80 22.22
C ARG A 440 -23.89 64.73 22.16
N GLU A 441 -22.92 64.49 23.04
CA GLU A 441 -21.64 65.18 22.95
C GLU A 441 -20.90 64.83 21.66
N GLY A 442 -20.25 65.83 21.07
CA GLY A 442 -19.49 65.66 19.85
C GLY A 442 -18.49 66.76 19.61
N THR A 443 -17.72 66.61 18.55
CA THR A 443 -16.63 67.52 18.16
C THR A 443 -17.09 68.51 17.12
N ALA A 444 -16.34 69.61 16.93
CA ALA A 444 -16.56 70.55 15.85
C ALA A 444 -16.38 69.89 14.46
N ASP A 445 -15.51 68.89 14.37
CA ASP A 445 -15.24 68.19 13.10
C ASP A 445 -16.40 67.24 12.73
N GLU A 446 -17.08 66.63 13.71
CA GLU A 446 -18.29 65.87 13.44
C GLU A 446 -19.40 66.75 12.87
N LEU A 447 -19.56 68.01 13.36
CA LEU A 447 -20.47 68.96 12.74
C LEU A 447 -20.08 69.26 11.30
N ASN A 448 -18.74 69.50 11.06
CA ASN A 448 -18.25 69.79 9.72
C ASN A 448 -18.52 68.64 8.75
N GLN A 449 -18.22 67.39 9.17
CA GLN A 449 -18.52 66.21 8.38
C GLN A 449 -20.01 66.06 8.05
N PHE A 450 -20.87 66.26 9.05
CA PHE A 450 -22.31 66.24 8.84
C PHE A 450 -22.77 67.32 7.84
N VAL A 451 -22.37 68.58 8.04
CA VAL A 451 -22.72 69.66 7.15
C VAL A 451 -22.20 69.43 5.73
N MET A 452 -21.02 68.89 5.58
CA MET A 452 -20.45 68.54 4.27
C MET A 452 -21.14 67.34 3.59
N SER A 453 -21.73 66.46 4.37
CA SER A 453 -22.47 65.29 3.85
C SER A 453 -23.94 65.58 3.55
N LEU A 454 -24.48 66.63 4.15
CA LEU A 454 -25.83 67.08 3.94
C LEU A 454 -25.91 67.86 2.63
#